data_7f075ba2b71b30f86d75b7bb989cba2a
#
_entry.id   7f075ba2b71b30f86d75b7bb989cba2a
#
_cell.length_a   1.000
_cell.length_b   1.000
_cell.length_c   1.000
_cell.angle_alpha   90.00
_cell.angle_beta   90.00
_cell.angle_gamma   90.00
#
_symmetry.space_group_name_H-M   'P 1'
#
loop_
_entity.id
_entity.type
_entity.pdbx_description
1 polymer ?
#
loop_
_entity_poly.entity_id
_entity_poly.type
_entity_poly.pdbx_seq_one_letter_code
_entity_poly.pdbx_strand_id
1 'polypeptide(L)'
;LDVRKCIFMEQLNCSGNALISLDIKGLRFLNRLDCSDNDLTYINLATNAALENLWCGGNRFASLDISHCATDMIRVDTVPNESLSVLYKRAGQRILNLNVDGGTKVEDL
;
A
#
# COMPACT_ATOMS: atom_id res chain seq x y z
N LEU A 1 0.39 -6.04 16.39
CA LEU A 1 0.60 -4.61 16.16
C LEU A 1 -0.75 -3.88 16.14
N ASP A 2 -0.91 -2.90 16.98
CA ASP A 2 -2.12 -2.08 17.03
C ASP A 2 -1.72 -0.60 16.98
N VAL A 3 -1.99 0.05 15.87
CA VAL A 3 -1.68 1.47 15.64
C VAL A 3 -2.93 2.33 15.51
N ARG A 4 -4.11 1.79 15.83
CA ARG A 4 -5.40 2.45 15.59
C ARG A 4 -5.57 3.78 16.32
N LYS A 5 -4.86 3.97 17.43
CA LYS A 5 -4.91 5.22 18.21
C LYS A 5 -3.83 6.22 17.82
N CYS A 6 -2.93 5.85 16.93
CA CYS A 6 -1.81 6.70 16.50
C CYS A 6 -2.24 7.66 15.39
N ILE A 7 -3.30 8.43 15.62
CA ILE A 7 -4.01 9.20 14.59
C ILE A 7 -3.17 10.32 13.93
N PHE A 8 -2.06 10.72 14.53
CA PHE A 8 -1.14 11.70 13.96
C PHE A 8 0.10 11.06 13.33
N MET A 9 0.14 9.72 13.25
CA MET A 9 1.28 9.02 12.67
C MET A 9 1.46 9.41 11.21
N GLU A 10 2.68 9.76 10.83
CA GLU A 10 3.05 10.12 9.46
C GLU A 10 3.80 9.01 8.76
N GLN A 11 4.55 8.20 9.50
CA GLN A 11 5.36 7.12 8.94
C GLN A 11 5.21 5.86 9.78
N LEU A 12 5.06 4.71 9.11
CA LEU A 12 5.01 3.41 9.75
C LEU A 12 5.89 2.43 8.97
N ASN A 13 6.84 1.83 9.67
CA ASN A 13 7.59 0.70 9.16
C ASN A 13 7.34 -0.52 10.05
N CYS A 14 6.60 -1.48 9.52
CA CYS A 14 6.33 -2.76 10.18
C CYS A 14 6.81 -3.94 9.31
N SER A 15 7.80 -3.70 8.45
CA SER A 15 8.36 -4.73 7.58
C SER A 15 9.03 -5.86 8.35
N GLY A 16 9.13 -7.03 7.72
CA GLY A 16 9.86 -8.16 8.27
C GLY A 16 9.21 -8.79 9.50
N ASN A 17 7.88 -8.79 9.56
CA ASN A 17 7.13 -9.44 10.61
C ASN A 17 6.31 -10.61 10.04
N ALA A 18 5.38 -11.13 10.77
CA ALA A 18 4.48 -12.19 10.32
C ALA A 18 3.02 -11.72 10.39
N LEU A 19 2.79 -10.46 10.03
CA LEU A 19 1.45 -9.87 10.08
C LEU A 19 0.55 -10.51 9.02
N ILE A 20 -0.62 -10.97 9.44
CA ILE A 20 -1.67 -11.46 8.54
C ILE A 20 -2.73 -10.40 8.25
N SER A 21 -2.74 -9.32 9.03
CA SER A 21 -3.60 -8.16 8.83
C SER A 21 -2.93 -6.92 9.38
N LEU A 22 -3.30 -5.77 8.83
CA LEU A 22 -2.82 -4.46 9.30
C LEU A 22 -3.97 -3.48 9.16
N ASP A 23 -4.41 -2.92 10.29
CA ASP A 23 -5.47 -1.91 10.33
C ASP A 23 -4.86 -0.52 10.49
N ILE A 24 -4.92 0.23 9.40
CA ILE A 24 -4.43 1.62 9.34
C ILE A 24 -5.56 2.61 9.05
N LYS A 25 -6.80 2.18 9.27
CA LYS A 25 -7.98 3.02 9.08
C LYS A 25 -7.91 4.24 10.00
N GLY A 26 -8.19 5.40 9.45
CA GLY A 26 -8.20 6.66 10.20
C GLY A 26 -6.82 7.30 10.38
N LEU A 27 -5.73 6.68 9.95
CA LEU A 27 -4.41 7.27 9.97
C LEU A 27 -4.26 8.25 8.80
N ARG A 28 -4.91 9.40 8.91
CA ARG A 28 -5.08 10.37 7.82
C ARG A 28 -3.81 11.08 7.41
N PHE A 29 -2.82 11.12 8.29
CA PHE A 29 -1.55 11.78 8.05
C PHE A 29 -0.45 10.83 7.60
N LEU A 30 -0.76 9.52 7.51
CA LEU A 30 0.21 8.52 7.09
C LEU A 30 0.62 8.79 5.65
N ASN A 31 1.87 9.20 5.44
CA ASN A 31 2.41 9.49 4.11
C ASN A 31 3.42 8.45 3.66
N ARG A 32 3.97 7.65 4.58
CA ARG A 32 4.96 6.61 4.27
C ARG A 32 4.61 5.33 5.02
N LEU A 33 4.42 4.25 4.27
CA LEU A 33 4.13 2.92 4.82
C LEU A 33 5.05 1.89 4.21
N ASP A 34 5.79 1.19 5.05
CA ASP A 34 6.52 -0.01 4.69
C ASP A 34 5.94 -1.19 5.46
N CYS A 35 5.14 -2.01 4.79
CA CYS A 35 4.59 -3.25 5.31
C CYS A 35 5.11 -4.47 4.55
N SER A 36 6.27 -4.33 3.92
CA SER A 36 6.89 -5.42 3.17
C SER A 36 7.26 -6.60 4.04
N ASP A 37 7.40 -7.77 3.42
CA ASP A 37 7.85 -9.00 4.08
C ASP A 37 6.99 -9.39 5.29
N ASN A 38 5.69 -9.48 5.05
CA ASN A 38 4.68 -9.99 5.98
C ASN A 38 3.86 -11.09 5.27
N ASP A 39 2.73 -11.45 5.85
CA ASP A 39 1.82 -12.45 5.29
C ASP A 39 0.46 -11.83 4.95
N LEU A 40 0.46 -10.57 4.51
CA LEU A 40 -0.76 -9.84 4.19
C LEU A 40 -1.36 -10.35 2.88
N THR A 41 -2.67 -10.58 2.88
CA THR A 41 -3.45 -10.88 1.67
C THR A 41 -4.32 -9.70 1.24
N TYR A 42 -4.47 -8.72 2.12
CA TYR A 42 -5.31 -7.55 1.90
C TYR A 42 -4.83 -6.39 2.78
N ILE A 43 -4.99 -5.18 2.29
CA ILE A 43 -4.84 -3.96 3.07
C ILE A 43 -5.87 -2.94 2.60
N ASN A 44 -6.56 -2.29 3.53
CA ASN A 44 -7.53 -1.26 3.22
C ASN A 44 -6.86 0.12 3.31
N LEU A 45 -6.69 0.77 2.17
CA LEU A 45 -6.08 2.10 2.05
C LEU A 45 -7.12 3.21 1.84
N ALA A 46 -8.41 2.92 2.01
CA ALA A 46 -9.50 3.83 1.64
C ALA A 46 -9.48 5.17 2.40
N THR A 47 -8.86 5.21 3.59
CA THR A 47 -8.81 6.43 4.40
C THR A 47 -7.42 7.08 4.45
N ASN A 48 -6.47 6.57 3.66
CA ASN A 48 -5.08 7.00 3.71
C ASN A 48 -4.75 7.93 2.54
N ALA A 49 -5.48 9.04 2.45
CA ALA A 49 -5.38 9.99 1.34
C ALA A 49 -4.03 10.73 1.27
N ALA A 50 -3.27 10.76 2.36
CA ALA A 50 -1.95 11.37 2.41
C ALA A 50 -0.83 10.43 1.98
N LEU A 51 -1.13 9.14 1.74
CA LEU A 51 -0.10 8.15 1.44
C LEU A 51 0.56 8.43 0.09
N GLU A 52 1.87 8.64 0.12
CA GLU A 52 2.70 8.97 -1.04
C GLU A 52 3.76 7.92 -1.32
N ASN A 53 4.20 7.18 -0.29
CA ASN A 53 5.24 6.16 -0.39
C ASN A 53 4.74 4.86 0.21
N LEU A 54 4.68 3.81 -0.62
CA LEU A 54 4.21 2.49 -0.21
C LEU A 54 5.20 1.40 -0.62
N TRP A 55 5.69 0.65 0.35
CA TRP A 55 6.44 -0.61 0.14
C TRP A 55 5.60 -1.74 0.71
N CYS A 56 5.17 -2.65 -0.12
CA CYS A 56 4.35 -3.79 0.28
C CYS A 56 4.75 -5.10 -0.41
N GLY A 57 5.98 -5.17 -0.90
CA GLY A 57 6.54 -6.41 -1.46
C GLY A 57 6.69 -7.52 -0.42
N GLY A 58 6.82 -8.76 -0.87
CA GLY A 58 6.96 -9.89 0.04
C GLY A 58 5.70 -10.23 0.81
N ASN A 59 4.54 -9.97 0.24
CA ASN A 59 3.23 -10.32 0.80
C ASN A 59 2.48 -11.25 -0.17
N ARG A 60 1.19 -11.45 0.05
CA ARG A 60 0.35 -12.37 -0.72
C ARG A 60 -0.90 -11.69 -1.27
N PHE A 61 -0.78 -10.45 -1.70
CA PHE A 61 -1.92 -9.72 -2.27
C PHE A 61 -2.34 -10.34 -3.59
N ALA A 62 -3.65 -10.54 -3.78
CA ALA A 62 -4.23 -10.87 -5.08
C ALA A 62 -4.55 -9.60 -5.88
N SER A 63 -4.94 -8.55 -5.20
CA SER A 63 -5.16 -7.21 -5.73
C SER A 63 -4.75 -6.15 -4.72
N LEU A 64 -4.48 -4.94 -5.20
CA LEU A 64 -4.16 -3.81 -4.35
C LEU A 64 -4.85 -2.57 -4.91
N ASP A 65 -5.53 -1.81 -4.05
CA ASP A 65 -6.25 -0.60 -4.44
C ASP A 65 -5.61 0.62 -3.78
N ILE A 66 -4.93 1.44 -4.59
CA ILE A 66 -4.33 2.70 -4.16
C ILE A 66 -5.14 3.92 -4.60
N SER A 67 -6.34 3.71 -5.12
CA SER A 67 -7.14 4.78 -5.75
C SER A 67 -7.50 5.92 -4.79
N HIS A 68 -7.52 5.67 -3.48
CA HIS A 68 -7.82 6.68 -2.47
C HIS A 68 -6.57 7.35 -1.89
N CYS A 69 -5.38 6.91 -2.29
CA CYS A 69 -4.12 7.51 -1.86
C CYS A 69 -3.86 8.85 -2.58
N ALA A 70 -2.71 9.47 -2.31
CA ALA A 70 -2.37 10.77 -2.86
C ALA A 70 -2.47 10.79 -4.39
N THR A 71 -2.86 11.93 -4.95
CA THR A 71 -2.96 12.11 -6.41
C THR A 71 -1.59 11.97 -7.08
N ASP A 72 -0.55 12.50 -6.43
CA ASP A 72 0.83 12.37 -6.87
C ASP A 72 1.57 11.49 -5.85
N MET A 73 1.67 10.20 -6.14
CA MET A 73 2.44 9.29 -5.32
C MET A 73 3.90 9.30 -5.77
N ILE A 74 4.79 9.27 -4.80
CA ILE A 74 6.23 9.24 -5.05
C ILE A 74 6.65 7.82 -5.40
N ARG A 75 6.12 6.82 -4.69
CA ARG A 75 6.53 5.43 -4.86
C ARG A 75 5.42 4.46 -4.52
N VAL A 76 5.27 3.46 -5.37
CA VAL A 76 4.53 2.23 -5.07
C VAL A 76 5.42 1.06 -5.48
N ASP A 77 5.90 0.30 -4.50
CA ASP A 77 6.75 -0.86 -4.71
C ASP A 77 6.06 -2.10 -4.14
N THR A 78 5.63 -2.98 -5.03
CA THR A 78 4.91 -4.20 -4.67
C THR A 78 5.75 -5.46 -4.85
N VAL A 79 6.99 -5.34 -5.27
CA VAL A 79 7.83 -6.49 -5.62
C VAL A 79 8.56 -7.05 -4.39
N PRO A 80 8.57 -8.39 -4.20
CA PRO A 80 7.82 -9.40 -4.96
C PRO A 80 6.39 -9.59 -4.43
N ASN A 81 5.43 -9.79 -5.32
CA ASN A 81 4.06 -10.26 -5.01
C ASN A 81 3.58 -11.06 -6.21
N GLU A 82 4.00 -12.31 -6.31
CA GLU A 82 3.70 -13.15 -7.48
C GLU A 82 2.21 -13.37 -7.69
N SER A 83 1.42 -13.33 -6.61
CA SER A 83 -0.02 -13.48 -6.67
C SER A 83 -0.76 -12.20 -7.06
N LEU A 84 -0.08 -11.05 -7.08
CA LEU A 84 -0.71 -9.76 -7.39
C LEU A 84 -1.01 -9.68 -8.89
N SER A 85 -2.29 -9.77 -9.24
CA SER A 85 -2.73 -9.73 -10.64
C SER A 85 -3.11 -8.33 -11.10
N VAL A 86 -3.57 -7.47 -10.19
CA VAL A 86 -4.02 -6.13 -10.54
C VAL A 86 -3.75 -5.12 -9.43
N LEU A 87 -3.26 -3.96 -9.85
CA LEU A 87 -3.13 -2.76 -9.05
C LEU A 87 -4.15 -1.74 -9.56
N TYR A 88 -5.10 -1.37 -8.71
CA TYR A 88 -6.11 -0.37 -9.04
C TYR A 88 -5.63 1.02 -8.61
N LYS A 89 -5.77 1.97 -9.53
CA LYS A 89 -5.59 3.39 -9.24
C LYS A 89 -6.79 4.18 -9.77
N ARG A 90 -6.91 5.45 -9.44
CA ARG A 90 -7.94 6.28 -10.08
C ARG A 90 -7.39 6.99 -11.30
N ALA A 91 -8.28 7.31 -12.23
CA ALA A 91 -7.92 8.11 -13.41
C ALA A 91 -7.29 9.44 -12.98
N GLY A 92 -6.15 9.78 -13.59
CA GLY A 92 -5.40 10.98 -13.26
C GLY A 92 -4.44 10.87 -12.09
N GLN A 93 -4.49 9.79 -11.32
CA GLN A 93 -3.51 9.53 -10.27
C GLN A 93 -2.15 9.17 -10.89
N ARG A 94 -1.09 9.79 -10.38
CA ARG A 94 0.27 9.64 -10.91
C ARG A 94 1.17 8.97 -9.89
N ILE A 95 2.03 8.08 -10.37
CA ILE A 95 3.01 7.37 -9.55
C ILE A 95 4.38 7.59 -10.18
N LEU A 96 5.26 8.32 -9.49
CA LEU A 96 6.58 8.65 -10.03
C LEU A 96 7.47 7.41 -10.17
N ASN A 97 7.48 6.56 -9.15
CA ASN A 97 8.29 5.32 -9.12
C ASN A 97 7.36 4.14 -8.86
N LEU A 98 6.92 3.48 -9.92
CA LEU A 98 6.09 2.28 -9.84
C LEU A 98 6.95 1.06 -10.12
N ASN A 99 6.97 0.12 -9.16
CA ASN A 99 7.66 -1.15 -9.30
C ASN A 99 6.68 -2.30 -9.00
N VAL A 100 6.29 -3.02 -10.05
CA VAL A 100 5.37 -4.15 -9.99
C VAL A 100 5.97 -5.35 -10.72
N ASP A 101 5.55 -6.56 -10.34
CA ASP A 101 5.94 -7.77 -11.07
C ASP A 101 5.35 -7.78 -12.49
N GLY A 102 6.01 -8.48 -13.42
CA GLY A 102 5.66 -8.47 -14.83
C GLY A 102 4.25 -8.97 -15.16
N GLY A 103 3.63 -9.77 -14.27
CA GLY A 103 2.27 -10.26 -14.43
C GLY A 103 1.19 -9.34 -13.87
N THR A 104 1.58 -8.25 -13.20
CA THR A 104 0.63 -7.33 -12.58
C THR A 104 0.12 -6.32 -13.60
N LYS A 105 -1.20 -6.19 -13.71
CA LYS A 105 -1.83 -5.14 -14.52
C LYS A 105 -2.12 -3.92 -13.66
N VAL A 106 -1.98 -2.73 -14.24
CA VAL A 106 -2.39 -1.47 -13.60
C VAL A 106 -3.66 -1.01 -14.29
N GLU A 107 -4.73 -0.85 -13.52
CA GLU A 107 -6.06 -0.50 -14.05
C GLU A 107 -6.63 0.72 -13.34
N ASP A 108 -7.26 1.59 -14.12
CA ASP A 108 -7.99 2.74 -13.58
C ASP A 108 -9.39 2.31 -13.13
N LEU A 109 -9.75 2.75 -11.95
CA LEU A 109 -11.11 2.62 -11.45
C LEU A 109 -11.99 3.77 -11.93
#